data_862d65e1c5df11d29d5c17f62e3bd661
#
_entry.id   862d65e1c5df11d29d5c17f62e3bd661
#
_cell.length_a   1.000
_cell.length_b   1.000
_cell.length_c   1.000
_cell.angle_alpha   90.00
_cell.angle_beta   90.00
_cell.angle_gamma   90.00
#
_symmetry.space_group_name_H-M   'P 1'
#
loop_
_entity.id
_entity.type
_entity.pdbx_description
1 polymer ?
#
loop_
_entity_poly.entity_id
_entity_poly.type
_entity_poly.pdbx_seq_one_letter_code
_entity_poly.pdbx_strand_id
1 'polypeptide(L)'
;MAKPIHVAIIYNEPTIETDNGRQFAFDAGVSHQHSGVWVSAAKTDGKIDLSEVGVIEEKEDIQSALRALGYETSIFNMSDDLDRFLGYLKAMQPDVIFNMVESLGDYAIHEMHVAGVYELLGFSYTGSGPLTLGTCLNKARTKEILLQNGIPTAKFMLVGNVNDLSITTLKLSFPLIVKPSAEDASVGIDNNSIVHTFAELQERVSFITEKFQEPALVEEYIEGRELNVAILGNNPPVVLPISEIDFSGLPTGYPKIVTYDAKWMDGTKEFEGTKGMCPSILPAEVEREVKAMALRAYNLMECRDYARVDIRLSKTMKPYVLEVNPNPDLSDDAGYHRSAKAAGYSYPNAIGKIVGFAVERHMQKENLK
;
A
#
# COMPACT_ATOMS: atom_id res chain seq x y z
N MET A 1 -17.86 34.95 8.30
CA MET A 1 -17.76 33.53 7.93
C MET A 1 -16.50 32.98 8.61
N ALA A 2 -16.53 31.75 9.12
CA ALA A 2 -15.32 31.12 9.64
C ALA A 2 -14.30 30.96 8.48
N LYS A 3 -13.01 31.07 8.80
CA LYS A 3 -11.95 30.83 7.83
C LYS A 3 -12.07 29.38 7.33
N PRO A 4 -11.96 29.11 6.02
CA PRO A 4 -11.95 27.73 5.54
C PRO A 4 -10.73 26.97 6.13
N ILE A 5 -10.93 25.70 6.42
CA ILE A 5 -9.85 24.81 6.89
C ILE A 5 -8.81 24.66 5.77
N HIS A 6 -7.55 24.90 6.12
CA HIS A 6 -6.42 24.72 5.20
C HIS A 6 -5.86 23.30 5.33
N VAL A 7 -5.92 22.55 4.23
CA VAL A 7 -5.36 21.20 4.11
C VAL A 7 -4.10 21.23 3.25
N ALA A 8 -2.96 20.89 3.82
CA ALA A 8 -1.72 20.73 3.08
C ALA A 8 -1.61 19.26 2.61
N ILE A 9 -1.54 19.05 1.31
CA ILE A 9 -1.27 17.75 0.71
C ILE A 9 0.24 17.61 0.64
N ILE A 10 0.80 16.65 1.38
CA ILE A 10 2.24 16.43 1.47
C ILE A 10 2.57 15.06 0.88
N TYR A 11 3.47 15.06 -0.08
CA TYR A 11 3.98 13.87 -0.75
C TYR A 11 5.49 13.95 -0.91
N ASN A 12 6.12 12.84 -1.18
CA ASN A 12 7.51 12.80 -1.64
C ASN A 12 7.51 12.27 -3.07
N GLU A 13 8.16 13.02 -3.97
CA GLU A 13 8.29 12.61 -5.34
C GLU A 13 9.32 11.50 -5.44
N PRO A 14 9.00 10.37 -6.08
CA PRO A 14 9.92 9.27 -6.26
C PRO A 14 11.08 9.65 -7.17
N THR A 15 12.22 8.98 -6.98
CA THR A 15 13.36 9.06 -7.89
C THR A 15 13.40 7.85 -8.80
N ILE A 16 13.99 8.03 -9.98
CA ILE A 16 14.20 6.97 -10.97
C ILE A 16 15.66 6.94 -11.43
N GLU A 17 16.17 5.75 -11.73
CA GLU A 17 17.50 5.59 -12.34
C GLU A 17 17.44 5.98 -13.82
N THR A 18 18.38 6.83 -14.24
CA THR A 18 18.56 7.28 -15.63
C THR A 18 20.00 7.14 -16.07
N ASP A 19 20.29 7.29 -17.37
CA ASP A 19 21.66 7.34 -17.91
C ASP A 19 22.52 8.45 -17.25
N ASN A 20 21.87 9.47 -16.68
CA ASN A 20 22.51 10.58 -15.99
C ASN A 20 22.59 10.40 -14.46
N GLY A 21 22.29 9.18 -13.98
CA GLY A 21 22.17 8.87 -12.57
C GLY A 21 20.73 9.08 -12.06
N ARG A 22 20.57 9.08 -10.76
CA ARG A 22 19.28 9.15 -10.08
C ARG A 22 18.67 10.55 -10.18
N GLN A 23 17.44 10.66 -10.64
CA GLN A 23 16.71 11.92 -10.83
C GLN A 23 15.28 11.79 -10.31
N PHE A 24 14.69 12.89 -9.86
CA PHE A 24 13.24 12.90 -9.56
C PHE A 24 12.44 12.60 -10.82
N ALA A 25 11.32 11.90 -10.66
CA ALA A 25 10.50 11.43 -11.77
C ALA A 25 10.03 12.58 -12.68
N PHE A 26 9.66 13.73 -12.11
CA PHE A 26 9.28 14.91 -12.89
C PHE A 26 10.45 15.47 -13.72
N ASP A 27 11.63 15.58 -13.13
CA ASP A 27 12.82 16.08 -13.82
C ASP A 27 13.27 15.14 -14.95
N ALA A 28 13.04 13.83 -14.77
CA ALA A 28 13.28 12.82 -15.79
C ALA A 28 12.18 12.78 -16.88
N GLY A 29 11.16 13.64 -16.78
CA GLY A 29 10.08 13.74 -17.75
C GLY A 29 9.12 12.55 -17.73
N VAL A 30 8.98 11.88 -16.60
CA VAL A 30 7.96 10.83 -16.44
C VAL A 30 6.59 11.47 -16.40
N SER A 31 5.72 11.04 -17.27
CA SER A 31 4.34 11.51 -17.34
C SER A 31 3.41 10.37 -17.75
N HIS A 32 2.19 10.41 -17.26
CA HIS A 32 1.13 9.51 -17.68
C HIS A 32 0.51 10.00 -18.98
N GLN A 33 0.40 9.14 -19.98
CA GLN A 33 -0.36 9.43 -21.16
C GLN A 33 -1.81 8.96 -21.00
N HIS A 34 -2.74 9.62 -21.66
CA HIS A 34 -4.18 9.24 -21.66
C HIS A 34 -4.45 7.79 -22.07
N SER A 35 -3.45 7.08 -22.58
CA SER A 35 -3.47 5.65 -22.91
C SER A 35 -3.19 4.73 -21.73
N GLY A 36 -2.93 5.24 -20.53
CA GLY A 36 -2.55 4.44 -19.36
C GLY A 36 -1.06 4.06 -19.31
N VAL A 37 -0.23 4.63 -20.19
CA VAL A 37 1.19 4.30 -20.29
C VAL A 37 2.04 5.41 -19.69
N TRP A 38 2.92 5.07 -18.75
CA TRP A 38 3.96 5.95 -18.24
C TRP A 38 5.09 6.09 -19.26
N VAL A 39 5.49 7.29 -19.56
CA VAL A 39 6.56 7.59 -20.51
C VAL A 39 7.59 8.49 -19.84
N SER A 40 8.86 8.10 -19.94
CA SER A 40 9.99 8.94 -19.56
C SER A 40 10.67 9.51 -20.79
N ALA A 41 10.97 10.81 -20.76
CA ALA A 41 11.81 11.47 -21.77
C ALA A 41 13.30 11.13 -21.57
N ALA A 42 13.69 10.69 -20.38
CA ALA A 42 15.05 10.25 -20.08
C ALA A 42 15.28 8.82 -20.58
N LYS A 43 16.47 8.54 -21.11
CA LYS A 43 16.91 7.17 -21.34
C LYS A 43 17.18 6.53 -19.98
N THR A 44 16.57 5.39 -19.72
CA THR A 44 16.76 4.62 -18.50
C THR A 44 17.43 3.30 -18.84
N ASP A 45 18.52 2.99 -18.15
CA ASP A 45 19.26 1.71 -18.31
C ASP A 45 18.49 0.52 -17.73
N GLY A 46 17.36 0.78 -17.10
CA GLY A 46 16.54 -0.22 -16.45
C GLY A 46 15.06 0.10 -16.55
N LYS A 47 14.27 -0.73 -15.97
CA LYS A 47 12.83 -0.49 -15.79
C LYS A 47 12.65 0.64 -14.78
N ILE A 48 11.92 1.69 -15.16
CA ILE A 48 11.45 2.70 -14.22
C ILE A 48 10.62 1.98 -13.17
N ASP A 49 10.88 2.22 -11.90
CA ASP A 49 9.98 1.77 -10.84
C ASP A 49 8.74 2.65 -10.85
N LEU A 50 7.64 2.11 -11.32
CA LEU A 50 6.36 2.81 -11.43
C LEU A 50 5.53 2.73 -10.14
N SER A 51 5.98 1.96 -9.14
CA SER A 51 5.18 1.70 -7.94
C SER A 51 4.89 2.96 -7.11
N GLU A 52 5.78 3.94 -7.18
CA GLU A 52 5.63 5.21 -6.46
C GLU A 52 5.20 6.38 -7.36
N VAL A 53 5.24 6.20 -8.70
CA VAL A 53 4.98 7.30 -9.64
C VAL A 53 3.50 7.72 -9.65
N GLY A 54 2.59 6.82 -9.30
CA GLY A 54 1.14 7.10 -9.21
C GLY A 54 0.80 8.28 -8.31
N VAL A 55 1.61 8.57 -7.28
CA VAL A 55 1.43 9.71 -6.38
C VAL A 55 1.38 11.06 -7.11
N ILE A 56 2.04 11.15 -8.29
CA ILE A 56 2.11 12.40 -9.07
C ILE A 56 0.73 12.81 -9.62
N GLU A 57 -0.13 11.85 -9.96
CA GLU A 57 -1.51 12.14 -10.41
C GLU A 57 -2.47 12.19 -9.22
N GLU A 58 -2.35 11.23 -8.32
CA GLU A 58 -3.22 11.07 -7.17
C GLU A 58 -3.32 12.36 -6.32
N LYS A 59 -2.19 13.08 -6.12
CA LYS A 59 -2.19 14.36 -5.39
C LYS A 59 -3.08 15.44 -6.02
N GLU A 60 -3.18 15.46 -7.35
CA GLU A 60 -4.02 16.43 -8.09
C GLU A 60 -5.50 16.08 -7.98
N ASP A 61 -5.84 14.80 -8.03
CA ASP A 61 -7.20 14.31 -7.84
C ASP A 61 -7.67 14.57 -6.42
N ILE A 62 -6.84 14.30 -5.42
CA ILE A 62 -7.12 14.63 -4.02
C ILE A 62 -7.31 16.13 -3.83
N GLN A 63 -6.43 16.96 -4.42
CA GLN A 63 -6.57 18.41 -4.33
C GLN A 63 -7.90 18.88 -4.95
N SER A 64 -8.23 18.37 -6.11
CA SER A 64 -9.48 18.69 -6.82
C SER A 64 -10.70 18.29 -5.97
N ALA A 65 -10.67 17.11 -5.37
CA ALA A 65 -11.71 16.63 -4.48
C ALA A 65 -11.88 17.51 -3.24
N LEU A 66 -10.78 17.88 -2.58
CA LEU A 66 -10.79 18.73 -1.39
C LEU A 66 -11.31 20.15 -1.70
N ARG A 67 -10.89 20.74 -2.82
CA ARG A 67 -11.38 22.05 -3.27
C ARG A 67 -12.88 22.02 -3.57
N ALA A 68 -13.37 20.96 -4.21
CA ALA A 68 -14.81 20.78 -4.48
C ALA A 68 -15.63 20.70 -3.17
N LEU A 69 -15.03 20.26 -2.07
CA LEU A 69 -15.62 20.23 -0.73
C LEU A 69 -15.47 21.53 0.07
N GLY A 70 -14.81 22.55 -0.50
CA GLY A 70 -14.66 23.87 0.10
C GLY A 70 -13.45 24.04 1.03
N TYR A 71 -12.49 23.11 1.01
CA TYR A 71 -11.21 23.27 1.71
C TYR A 71 -10.29 24.24 0.98
N GLU A 72 -9.51 25.03 1.73
CA GLU A 72 -8.33 25.69 1.19
C GLU A 72 -7.20 24.64 1.09
N THR A 73 -6.48 24.59 -0.02
CA THR A 73 -5.49 23.53 -0.24
C THR A 73 -4.16 24.06 -0.73
N SER A 74 -3.07 23.43 -0.27
CA SER A 74 -1.73 23.56 -0.83
C SER A 74 -1.14 22.17 -1.08
N ILE A 75 -0.26 22.06 -2.07
CA ILE A 75 0.51 20.85 -2.34
C ILE A 75 1.97 21.15 -2.02
N PHE A 76 2.63 20.24 -1.34
CA PHE A 76 4.05 20.33 -1.02
C PHE A 76 4.76 19.02 -1.32
N ASN A 77 5.74 19.09 -2.22
CA ASN A 77 6.67 18.00 -2.50
C ASN A 77 7.86 18.10 -1.54
N MET A 78 8.16 17.04 -0.80
CA MET A 78 9.31 17.01 0.11
C MET A 78 10.64 17.01 -0.66
N SER A 79 10.71 16.36 -1.83
CA SER A 79 11.91 16.24 -2.66
C SER A 79 13.13 15.76 -1.85
N ASP A 80 12.92 14.78 -0.97
CA ASP A 80 13.92 14.23 -0.04
C ASP A 80 14.64 15.25 0.87
N ASP A 81 14.10 16.46 0.99
CA ASP A 81 14.70 17.56 1.75
C ASP A 81 13.93 17.82 3.06
N LEU A 82 14.45 17.25 4.15
CA LEU A 82 13.85 17.38 5.48
C LEU A 82 13.88 18.84 6.00
N ASP A 83 14.93 19.62 5.73
CA ASP A 83 15.02 21.01 6.21
C ASP A 83 13.99 21.89 5.50
N ARG A 84 13.83 21.70 4.19
CA ARG A 84 12.78 22.36 3.39
C ARG A 84 11.39 21.99 3.88
N PHE A 85 11.16 20.72 4.18
CA PHE A 85 9.90 20.22 4.73
C PHE A 85 9.58 20.86 6.09
N LEU A 86 10.52 20.86 7.03
CA LEU A 86 10.34 21.50 8.35
C LEU A 86 10.13 23.00 8.22
N GLY A 87 10.83 23.66 7.30
CA GLY A 87 10.65 25.07 6.97
C GLY A 87 9.24 25.37 6.47
N TYR A 88 8.72 24.53 5.55
CA TYR A 88 7.35 24.64 5.04
C TYR A 88 6.30 24.51 6.15
N LEU A 89 6.38 23.46 6.98
CA LEU A 89 5.43 23.26 8.07
C LEU A 89 5.40 24.42 9.05
N LYS A 90 6.58 24.95 9.40
CA LYS A 90 6.69 26.11 10.32
C LYS A 90 6.14 27.41 9.72
N ALA A 91 6.30 27.61 8.41
CA ALA A 91 5.84 28.83 7.74
C ALA A 91 4.34 28.80 7.43
N MET A 92 3.84 27.65 6.92
CA MET A 92 2.45 27.53 6.44
C MET A 92 1.45 27.23 7.54
N GLN A 93 1.85 26.50 8.60
CA GLN A 93 0.98 26.13 9.73
C GLN A 93 -0.40 25.62 9.24
N PRO A 94 -0.46 24.56 8.40
CA PRO A 94 -1.74 24.04 7.93
C PRO A 94 -2.58 23.52 9.09
N ASP A 95 -3.90 23.65 8.98
CA ASP A 95 -4.83 23.11 9.98
C ASP A 95 -4.79 21.58 9.99
N VAL A 96 -4.67 20.97 8.80
CA VAL A 96 -4.62 19.51 8.61
C VAL A 96 -3.62 19.17 7.50
N ILE A 97 -2.95 18.04 7.63
CA ILE A 97 -2.10 17.46 6.59
C ILE A 97 -2.83 16.26 5.97
N PHE A 98 -2.96 16.26 4.64
CA PHE A 98 -3.28 15.04 3.90
C PHE A 98 -1.96 14.35 3.57
N ASN A 99 -1.69 13.22 4.24
CA ASN A 99 -0.41 12.51 4.12
C ASN A 99 -0.46 11.54 2.94
N MET A 100 0.41 11.77 1.96
CA MET A 100 0.65 10.90 0.81
C MET A 100 2.13 10.49 0.72
N VAL A 101 2.88 10.60 1.81
CA VAL A 101 4.29 10.19 1.81
C VAL A 101 4.37 8.69 2.02
N GLU A 102 4.95 7.98 1.08
CA GLU A 102 5.16 6.53 1.13
C GLU A 102 6.63 6.17 1.39
N SER A 103 7.55 7.06 0.99
CA SER A 103 8.99 6.88 1.18
C SER A 103 9.70 8.22 1.37
N LEU A 104 10.96 8.21 1.78
CA LEU A 104 11.88 9.35 1.76
C LEU A 104 13.29 8.81 1.50
N GLY A 105 13.98 9.35 0.49
CA GLY A 105 15.28 8.85 0.06
C GLY A 105 15.20 7.38 -0.41
N ASP A 106 14.07 6.97 -1.02
CA ASP A 106 13.72 5.62 -1.47
C ASP A 106 13.70 4.55 -0.36
N TYR A 107 13.54 4.97 0.88
CA TYR A 107 13.33 4.05 2.00
C TYR A 107 11.88 4.15 2.50
N ALA A 108 11.07 3.12 2.24
CA ALA A 108 9.67 3.04 2.68
C ALA A 108 9.53 3.15 4.21
N ILE A 109 10.52 2.71 4.99
CA ILE A 109 10.52 2.86 6.45
C ILE A 109 10.44 4.32 6.90
N HIS A 110 10.82 5.27 6.06
CA HIS A 110 10.81 6.69 6.40
C HIS A 110 9.40 7.30 6.36
N GLU A 111 8.40 6.63 5.80
CA GLU A 111 6.99 7.01 5.94
C GLU A 111 6.61 7.20 7.43
N MET A 112 6.97 6.22 8.28
CA MET A 112 6.70 6.33 9.72
C MET A 112 7.43 7.51 10.38
N HIS A 113 8.65 7.83 9.92
CA HIS A 113 9.41 8.94 10.49
C HIS A 113 8.79 10.30 10.13
N VAL A 114 8.29 10.44 8.90
CA VAL A 114 7.56 11.64 8.46
C VAL A 114 6.27 11.82 9.26
N ALA A 115 5.48 10.75 9.45
CA ALA A 115 4.31 10.78 10.31
C ALA A 115 4.68 11.14 11.77
N GLY A 116 5.83 10.67 12.27
CA GLY A 116 6.37 11.06 13.57
C GLY A 116 6.70 12.55 13.66
N VAL A 117 7.19 13.16 12.60
CA VAL A 117 7.42 14.63 12.56
C VAL A 117 6.11 15.39 12.70
N TYR A 118 5.02 14.95 12.05
CA TYR A 118 3.71 15.59 12.24
C TYR A 118 3.27 15.55 13.71
N GLU A 119 3.43 14.40 14.37
CA GLU A 119 3.07 14.25 15.78
C GLU A 119 3.94 15.12 16.70
N LEU A 120 5.26 15.15 16.51
CA LEU A 120 6.18 15.96 17.29
C LEU A 120 5.90 17.46 17.16
N LEU A 121 5.45 17.91 15.98
CA LEU A 121 5.08 19.30 15.72
C LEU A 121 3.61 19.59 16.05
N GLY A 122 2.81 18.60 16.49
CA GLY A 122 1.44 18.77 16.91
C GLY A 122 0.40 18.88 15.79
N PHE A 123 0.76 18.58 14.54
CA PHE A 123 -0.17 18.60 13.42
C PHE A 123 -1.19 17.46 13.50
N SER A 124 -2.39 17.72 12.99
CA SER A 124 -3.37 16.68 12.67
C SER A 124 -3.18 16.25 11.21
N TYR A 125 -3.18 14.97 10.94
CA TYR A 125 -2.93 14.42 9.60
C TYR A 125 -3.80 13.19 9.33
N THR A 126 -4.03 12.87 8.05
CA THR A 126 -4.81 11.70 7.62
C THR A 126 -4.03 10.41 7.78
N GLY A 127 -4.72 9.32 8.06
CA GLY A 127 -4.16 7.97 8.12
C GLY A 127 -3.56 7.62 9.47
N SER A 128 -2.89 6.49 9.48
CA SER A 128 -2.39 5.81 10.67
C SER A 128 -1.16 6.49 11.29
N GLY A 129 -0.91 6.18 12.56
CA GLY A 129 0.24 6.72 13.29
C GLY A 129 1.57 6.03 12.92
N PRO A 130 2.71 6.61 13.31
CA PRO A 130 4.03 6.14 12.90
C PRO A 130 4.29 4.68 13.30
N LEU A 131 3.86 4.26 14.49
CA LEU A 131 4.06 2.87 14.93
C LEU A 131 3.29 1.87 14.07
N THR A 132 2.06 2.20 13.68
CA THR A 132 1.24 1.38 12.79
C THR A 132 1.87 1.28 11.41
N LEU A 133 2.29 2.41 10.81
CA LEU A 133 2.97 2.45 9.52
C LEU A 133 4.21 1.55 9.52
N GLY A 134 5.14 1.76 10.44
CA GLY A 134 6.37 0.95 10.51
C GLY A 134 6.14 -0.51 10.88
N THR A 135 5.10 -0.83 11.66
CA THR A 135 4.77 -2.23 11.99
C THR A 135 4.17 -2.93 10.78
N CYS A 136 3.26 -2.30 10.07
CA CYS A 136 2.59 -2.90 8.91
C CYS A 136 3.55 -3.07 7.72
N LEU A 137 4.50 -2.17 7.52
CA LEU A 137 5.55 -2.31 6.52
C LEU A 137 6.38 -3.59 6.74
N ASN A 138 6.71 -3.92 8.00
CA ASN A 138 7.41 -5.16 8.33
C ASN A 138 6.46 -6.36 8.29
N LYS A 139 6.35 -6.98 7.12
CA LYS A 139 5.41 -8.08 6.86
C LYS A 139 5.57 -9.26 7.82
N ALA A 140 6.81 -9.61 8.18
CA ALA A 140 7.06 -10.71 9.12
C ALA A 140 6.52 -10.38 10.52
N ARG A 141 6.82 -9.18 11.05
CA ARG A 141 6.30 -8.71 12.34
C ARG A 141 4.78 -8.62 12.35
N THR A 142 4.18 -8.08 11.29
CA THR A 142 2.72 -8.05 11.13
C THR A 142 2.12 -9.44 11.26
N LYS A 143 2.69 -10.44 10.57
CA LYS A 143 2.22 -11.82 10.63
C LYS A 143 2.40 -12.45 12.02
N GLU A 144 3.50 -12.18 12.70
CA GLU A 144 3.71 -12.63 14.07
C GLU A 144 2.63 -12.09 15.02
N ILE A 145 2.32 -10.79 14.92
CA ILE A 145 1.28 -10.15 15.73
C ILE A 145 -0.10 -10.75 15.41
N LEU A 146 -0.42 -10.93 14.12
CA LEU A 146 -1.69 -11.54 13.68
C LEU A 146 -1.85 -12.96 14.25
N LEU A 147 -0.82 -13.82 14.10
CA LEU A 147 -0.84 -15.20 14.58
C LEU A 147 -0.99 -15.28 16.10
N GLN A 148 -0.25 -14.45 16.84
CA GLN A 148 -0.32 -14.41 18.30
C GLN A 148 -1.71 -14.03 18.82
N ASN A 149 -2.48 -13.29 18.00
CA ASN A 149 -3.85 -12.87 18.32
C ASN A 149 -4.93 -13.72 17.62
N GLY A 150 -4.55 -14.89 17.09
CA GLY A 150 -5.48 -15.84 16.49
C GLY A 150 -6.12 -15.35 15.19
N ILE A 151 -5.42 -14.49 14.42
CA ILE A 151 -5.81 -14.10 13.07
C ILE A 151 -4.97 -14.92 12.08
N PRO A 152 -5.59 -15.78 11.28
CA PRO A 152 -4.88 -16.64 10.33
C PRO A 152 -4.10 -15.83 9.28
N THR A 153 -2.84 -16.22 9.08
CA THR A 153 -2.00 -15.83 7.95
C THR A 153 -1.24 -17.05 7.47
N ALA A 154 -0.65 -17.01 6.27
CA ALA A 154 0.16 -18.12 5.76
C ALA A 154 1.33 -18.42 6.72
N LYS A 155 1.69 -19.69 6.87
CA LYS A 155 2.93 -20.03 7.58
C LYS A 155 4.11 -19.46 6.84
N PHE A 156 5.07 -18.94 7.57
CA PHE A 156 6.19 -18.24 6.97
C PHE A 156 7.50 -18.44 7.75
N MET A 157 8.58 -18.07 7.11
CA MET A 157 9.89 -17.87 7.71
C MET A 157 10.59 -16.67 7.07
N LEU A 158 11.46 -16.03 7.80
CA LEU A 158 12.34 -14.97 7.32
C LEU A 158 13.73 -15.53 7.07
N VAL A 159 14.30 -15.29 5.90
CA VAL A 159 15.61 -15.82 5.50
C VAL A 159 16.52 -14.65 5.11
N GLY A 160 17.51 -14.36 5.97
CA GLY A 160 18.50 -13.30 5.74
C GLY A 160 19.68 -13.74 4.86
N ASN A 161 19.95 -15.03 4.80
CA ASN A 161 21.02 -15.60 3.98
C ASN A 161 20.63 -16.97 3.46
N VAL A 162 20.84 -17.20 2.16
CA VAL A 162 20.53 -18.48 1.51
C VAL A 162 21.24 -19.68 2.15
N ASN A 163 22.42 -19.47 2.74
CA ASN A 163 23.18 -20.53 3.43
C ASN A 163 22.52 -21.01 4.72
N ASP A 164 21.57 -20.25 5.27
CA ASP A 164 20.78 -20.65 6.44
C ASP A 164 19.64 -21.62 6.07
N LEU A 165 19.36 -21.79 4.76
CA LEU A 165 18.35 -22.72 4.28
C LEU A 165 18.85 -24.15 4.32
N SER A 166 18.04 -25.05 4.88
CA SER A 166 18.26 -26.49 4.82
C SER A 166 16.94 -27.20 4.60
N ILE A 167 16.92 -28.13 3.64
CA ILE A 167 15.74 -28.96 3.36
C ILE A 167 15.29 -29.78 4.55
N THR A 168 16.21 -30.14 5.45
CA THR A 168 15.93 -30.95 6.63
C THR A 168 15.28 -30.14 7.75
N THR A 169 15.44 -28.82 7.76
CA THR A 169 14.86 -27.92 8.77
C THR A 169 13.70 -27.08 8.24
N LEU A 170 13.43 -27.14 6.93
CA LEU A 170 12.31 -26.45 6.31
C LEU A 170 10.97 -26.99 6.84
N LYS A 171 10.22 -26.14 7.56
CA LYS A 171 8.92 -26.49 8.16
C LYS A 171 7.72 -26.03 7.30
N LEU A 172 7.99 -25.50 6.11
CA LEU A 172 6.98 -25.02 5.17
C LEU A 172 6.75 -26.07 4.07
N SER A 173 5.54 -26.11 3.55
CA SER A 173 5.11 -27.03 2.50
C SER A 173 5.05 -26.29 1.14
N PHE A 174 5.66 -26.87 0.11
CA PHE A 174 5.55 -26.36 -1.27
C PHE A 174 4.12 -26.48 -1.81
N PRO A 175 3.67 -25.59 -2.71
CA PRO A 175 4.44 -24.46 -3.25
C PRO A 175 4.58 -23.32 -2.23
N LEU A 176 5.69 -22.58 -2.35
CA LEU A 176 5.98 -21.41 -1.52
C LEU A 176 5.97 -20.14 -2.37
N ILE A 177 5.66 -18.99 -1.75
CA ILE A 177 5.89 -17.68 -2.33
C ILE A 177 7.07 -17.02 -1.61
N VAL A 178 7.98 -16.44 -2.37
CA VAL A 178 9.18 -15.75 -1.86
C VAL A 178 9.16 -14.29 -2.32
N LYS A 179 9.21 -13.37 -1.37
CA LYS A 179 9.13 -11.92 -1.62
C LYS A 179 10.02 -11.12 -0.68
N PRO A 180 10.33 -9.86 -0.99
CA PRO A 180 10.96 -8.95 -0.05
C PRO A 180 10.14 -8.79 1.24
N SER A 181 10.82 -8.54 2.38
CA SER A 181 10.15 -8.50 3.69
C SER A 181 9.54 -7.14 4.03
N ALA A 182 10.07 -6.05 3.44
CA ALA A 182 9.73 -4.67 3.75
C ALA A 182 9.43 -3.81 2.51
N GLU A 183 9.16 -4.43 1.36
CA GLU A 183 8.73 -3.74 0.15
C GLU A 183 7.22 -3.83 -0.03
N ASP A 184 6.61 -2.77 -0.55
CA ASP A 184 5.19 -2.71 -0.88
C ASP A 184 4.95 -2.71 -2.40
N ALA A 185 3.73 -2.46 -2.84
CA ALA A 185 3.35 -2.27 -4.25
C ALA A 185 3.76 -3.40 -5.21
N SER A 186 3.90 -4.63 -4.71
CA SER A 186 4.38 -5.82 -5.47
C SER A 186 5.83 -5.71 -5.96
N VAL A 187 6.64 -4.80 -5.42
CA VAL A 187 8.07 -4.72 -5.73
C VAL A 187 8.74 -6.07 -5.40
N GLY A 188 9.54 -6.57 -6.35
CA GLY A 188 10.20 -7.88 -6.22
C GLY A 188 9.28 -9.10 -6.35
N ILE A 189 8.02 -8.95 -6.77
CA ILE A 189 7.09 -10.06 -7.02
C ILE A 189 6.90 -10.24 -8.54
N ASP A 190 7.26 -11.40 -9.04
CA ASP A 190 7.08 -11.83 -10.43
C ASP A 190 6.61 -13.30 -10.49
N ASN A 191 6.48 -13.87 -11.71
CA ASN A 191 6.03 -15.24 -11.88
C ASN A 191 6.96 -16.29 -11.23
N ASN A 192 8.27 -15.96 -11.02
CA ASN A 192 9.23 -16.82 -10.34
C ASN A 192 9.15 -16.70 -8.80
N SER A 193 8.29 -15.84 -8.29
CA SER A 193 8.07 -15.74 -6.84
C SER A 193 7.41 -16.99 -6.25
N ILE A 194 6.70 -17.78 -7.07
CA ILE A 194 6.14 -19.07 -6.66
C ILE A 194 7.15 -20.16 -6.98
N VAL A 195 7.59 -20.86 -5.96
CA VAL A 195 8.60 -21.91 -6.05
C VAL A 195 8.04 -23.27 -5.62
N HIS A 196 8.43 -24.33 -6.31
CA HIS A 196 7.91 -25.68 -6.13
C HIS A 196 8.96 -26.66 -5.62
N THR A 197 10.22 -26.29 -5.70
CA THR A 197 11.37 -27.12 -5.28
C THR A 197 12.30 -26.35 -4.36
N PHE A 198 13.13 -27.10 -3.62
CA PHE A 198 14.13 -26.48 -2.74
C PHE A 198 15.21 -25.72 -3.53
N ALA A 199 15.57 -26.18 -4.72
CA ALA A 199 16.51 -25.47 -5.58
C ALA A 199 15.97 -24.12 -6.04
N GLU A 200 14.71 -24.06 -6.50
CA GLU A 200 14.03 -22.81 -6.85
C GLU A 200 13.93 -21.86 -5.64
N LEU A 201 13.67 -22.42 -4.44
CA LEU A 201 13.65 -21.65 -3.20
C LEU A 201 15.00 -20.97 -2.94
N GLN A 202 16.10 -21.72 -3.06
CA GLN A 202 17.45 -21.19 -2.84
C GLN A 202 17.77 -20.07 -3.86
N GLU A 203 17.48 -20.30 -5.13
CA GLU A 203 17.69 -19.31 -6.19
C GLU A 203 16.89 -18.03 -5.92
N ARG A 204 15.60 -18.19 -5.57
CA ARG A 204 14.75 -17.01 -5.33
C ARG A 204 15.13 -16.24 -4.07
N VAL A 205 15.54 -16.92 -3.00
CA VAL A 205 16.05 -16.26 -1.79
C VAL A 205 17.33 -15.49 -2.09
N SER A 206 18.29 -16.08 -2.84
CA SER A 206 19.51 -15.37 -3.27
C SER A 206 19.15 -14.10 -4.05
N PHE A 207 18.24 -14.22 -5.04
CA PHE A 207 17.79 -13.06 -5.82
C PHE A 207 17.27 -11.92 -4.93
N ILE A 208 16.40 -12.23 -3.95
CA ILE A 208 15.83 -11.21 -3.07
C ILE A 208 16.93 -10.59 -2.18
N THR A 209 17.73 -11.41 -1.51
CA THR A 209 18.74 -10.91 -0.57
C THR A 209 19.87 -10.13 -1.25
N GLU A 210 20.23 -10.49 -2.49
CA GLU A 210 21.25 -9.79 -3.26
C GLU A 210 20.75 -8.49 -3.90
N LYS A 211 19.52 -8.52 -4.46
CA LYS A 211 18.97 -7.38 -5.19
C LYS A 211 18.43 -6.29 -4.25
N PHE A 212 17.69 -6.69 -3.23
CA PHE A 212 17.00 -5.76 -2.33
C PHE A 212 17.78 -5.48 -1.04
N GLN A 213 18.85 -6.23 -0.77
CA GLN A 213 19.68 -6.08 0.44
C GLN A 213 18.87 -6.22 1.74
N GLU A 214 17.79 -7.01 1.70
CA GLU A 214 16.92 -7.29 2.81
C GLU A 214 16.59 -8.80 2.90
N PRO A 215 16.07 -9.29 4.05
CA PRO A 215 15.64 -10.67 4.18
C PRO A 215 14.50 -11.04 3.23
N ALA A 216 14.53 -12.24 2.72
CA ALA A 216 13.43 -12.83 1.98
C ALA A 216 12.35 -13.35 2.94
N LEU A 217 11.10 -12.96 2.74
CA LEU A 217 9.93 -13.56 3.38
C LEU A 217 9.47 -14.74 2.54
N VAL A 218 9.57 -15.94 3.10
CA VAL A 218 9.16 -17.21 2.49
C VAL A 218 7.87 -17.66 3.14
N GLU A 219 6.81 -17.86 2.36
CA GLU A 219 5.48 -18.21 2.87
C GLU A 219 4.89 -19.42 2.13
N GLU A 220 4.07 -20.24 2.82
CA GLU A 220 3.23 -21.23 2.12
C GLU A 220 2.26 -20.48 1.19
N TYR A 221 2.28 -20.82 -0.11
CA TYR A 221 1.40 -20.21 -1.09
C TYR A 221 -0.06 -20.66 -0.89
N ILE A 222 -0.93 -19.74 -0.53
CA ILE A 222 -2.36 -20.01 -0.39
C ILE A 222 -3.00 -19.89 -1.78
N GLU A 223 -3.21 -21.02 -2.42
CA GLU A 223 -3.91 -21.05 -3.70
C GLU A 223 -5.39 -20.75 -3.54
N GLY A 224 -5.89 -19.75 -4.31
CA GLY A 224 -7.29 -19.35 -4.23
C GLY A 224 -7.53 -17.94 -4.77
N ARG A 225 -8.46 -17.23 -4.13
CA ARG A 225 -8.90 -15.87 -4.51
C ARG A 225 -8.14 -14.82 -3.70
N GLU A 226 -7.97 -13.63 -4.27
CA GLU A 226 -7.35 -12.50 -3.59
C GLU A 226 -8.38 -11.39 -3.39
N LEU A 227 -8.58 -11.01 -2.14
CA LEU A 227 -9.58 -10.04 -1.71
C LEU A 227 -8.91 -8.82 -1.11
N ASN A 228 -9.35 -7.63 -1.53
CA ASN A 228 -8.96 -6.37 -0.93
C ASN A 228 -10.13 -5.87 -0.08
N VAL A 229 -9.92 -5.73 1.21
CA VAL A 229 -10.95 -5.33 2.17
C VAL A 229 -10.64 -3.93 2.68
N ALA A 230 -11.33 -2.95 2.11
CA ALA A 230 -11.20 -1.55 2.52
C ALA A 230 -12.01 -1.29 3.80
N ILE A 231 -11.43 -0.53 4.73
CA ILE A 231 -12.02 -0.12 5.99
C ILE A 231 -11.94 1.38 6.12
N LEU A 232 -13.02 2.02 6.55
CA LEU A 232 -13.16 3.46 6.69
C LEU A 232 -13.64 3.82 8.08
N GLY A 233 -12.93 4.75 8.76
CA GLY A 233 -13.36 5.34 10.03
C GLY A 233 -12.76 4.70 11.26
N ASN A 234 -13.16 5.25 12.43
CA ASN A 234 -12.53 4.96 13.71
C ASN A 234 -13.49 4.33 14.74
N ASN A 235 -14.62 4.96 15.03
CA ASN A 235 -15.51 4.57 16.13
C ASN A 235 -17.00 4.60 15.75
N PRO A 236 -17.58 3.52 15.27
CA PRO A 236 -16.93 2.28 14.83
C PRO A 236 -16.37 2.40 13.41
N PRO A 237 -15.28 1.70 13.06
CA PRO A 237 -14.85 1.59 11.69
C PRO A 237 -15.83 0.75 10.87
N VAL A 238 -15.97 1.09 9.58
CA VAL A 238 -16.90 0.44 8.66
C VAL A 238 -16.12 -0.35 7.60
N VAL A 239 -16.43 -1.63 7.45
CA VAL A 239 -15.88 -2.46 6.38
C VAL A 239 -16.71 -2.21 5.11
N LEU A 240 -16.07 -1.71 4.07
CA LEU A 240 -16.69 -1.44 2.78
C LEU A 240 -16.97 -2.75 2.01
N PRO A 241 -17.73 -2.72 0.89
CA PRO A 241 -17.87 -3.87 0.01
C PRO A 241 -16.51 -4.44 -0.40
N ILE A 242 -16.38 -5.76 -0.35
CA ILE A 242 -15.13 -6.45 -0.61
C ILE A 242 -14.80 -6.34 -2.10
N SER A 243 -13.60 -5.86 -2.43
CA SER A 243 -13.04 -5.94 -3.77
C SER A 243 -12.27 -7.24 -3.94
N GLU A 244 -12.17 -7.74 -5.15
CA GLU A 244 -11.47 -8.97 -5.52
C GLU A 244 -10.61 -8.72 -6.74
N ILE A 245 -9.50 -9.42 -6.82
CA ILE A 245 -8.68 -9.49 -8.02
C ILE A 245 -9.08 -10.75 -8.81
N ASP A 246 -9.62 -10.53 -10.00
CA ASP A 246 -9.95 -11.61 -10.95
C ASP A 246 -8.72 -11.95 -11.77
N PHE A 247 -8.28 -13.21 -11.66
CA PHE A 247 -7.15 -13.78 -12.40
C PHE A 247 -7.59 -14.64 -13.58
N SER A 248 -8.88 -14.61 -13.97
CA SER A 248 -9.41 -15.48 -15.03
C SER A 248 -8.82 -15.17 -16.41
N GLY A 249 -8.32 -13.95 -16.61
CA GLY A 249 -7.67 -13.51 -17.83
C GLY A 249 -6.20 -13.96 -17.97
N LEU A 250 -5.59 -14.47 -16.88
CA LEU A 250 -4.20 -14.94 -16.96
C LEU A 250 -4.04 -16.20 -17.82
N PRO A 251 -2.96 -16.31 -18.59
CA PRO A 251 -2.66 -17.51 -19.35
C PRO A 251 -2.52 -18.75 -18.46
N THR A 252 -2.81 -19.93 -19.02
CA THR A 252 -2.62 -21.20 -18.32
C THR A 252 -1.18 -21.34 -17.85
N GLY A 253 -1.00 -21.73 -16.57
CA GLY A 253 0.31 -21.91 -15.95
C GLY A 253 0.87 -20.69 -15.23
N TYR A 254 0.25 -19.52 -15.40
CA TYR A 254 0.62 -18.33 -14.61
C TYR A 254 0.13 -18.47 -13.17
N PRO A 255 0.94 -18.09 -12.18
CA PRO A 255 0.49 -18.08 -10.79
C PRO A 255 -0.58 -16.98 -10.59
N LYS A 256 -1.58 -17.30 -9.78
CA LYS A 256 -2.64 -16.34 -9.45
C LYS A 256 -2.20 -15.41 -8.32
N ILE A 257 -1.28 -14.50 -8.64
CA ILE A 257 -0.75 -13.47 -7.74
C ILE A 257 -0.71 -12.13 -8.46
N VAL A 258 -0.74 -11.04 -7.72
CA VAL A 258 -0.53 -9.70 -8.26
C VAL A 258 0.98 -9.45 -8.31
N THR A 259 1.54 -9.63 -9.50
CA THR A 259 2.96 -9.33 -9.78
C THR A 259 3.16 -7.83 -9.98
N TYR A 260 4.43 -7.39 -9.97
CA TYR A 260 4.78 -6.02 -10.36
C TYR A 260 4.24 -5.69 -11.77
N ASP A 261 4.44 -6.61 -12.73
CA ASP A 261 3.95 -6.43 -14.10
C ASP A 261 2.41 -6.34 -14.16
N ALA A 262 1.70 -7.11 -13.31
CA ALA A 262 0.24 -7.07 -13.23
C ALA A 262 -0.31 -5.73 -12.70
N LYS A 263 0.48 -4.98 -11.95
CA LYS A 263 0.06 -3.73 -11.34
C LYS A 263 0.49 -2.49 -12.16
N TRP A 264 1.68 -2.55 -12.77
CA TRP A 264 2.35 -1.37 -13.29
C TRP A 264 2.71 -1.40 -14.79
N MET A 265 2.74 -2.59 -15.41
CA MET A 265 3.24 -2.74 -16.78
C MET A 265 2.10 -2.97 -17.77
N ASP A 266 1.49 -1.87 -18.23
CA ASP A 266 0.44 -1.90 -19.25
C ASP A 266 0.88 -2.70 -20.49
N GLY A 267 -0.08 -3.43 -21.10
CA GLY A 267 0.15 -4.28 -22.25
C GLY A 267 0.84 -5.63 -21.96
N THR A 268 1.20 -5.92 -20.70
CA THR A 268 1.65 -7.25 -20.31
C THR A 268 0.47 -8.21 -20.13
N LYS A 269 0.72 -9.52 -20.25
CA LYS A 269 -0.32 -10.53 -20.03
C LYS A 269 -0.81 -10.53 -18.59
N GLU A 270 0.07 -10.20 -17.66
CA GLU A 270 -0.21 -10.06 -16.24
C GLU A 270 -1.17 -8.89 -16.00
N PHE A 271 -0.91 -7.72 -16.58
CA PHE A 271 -1.78 -6.54 -16.46
C PHE A 271 -3.15 -6.78 -17.07
N GLU A 272 -3.19 -7.26 -18.32
CA GLU A 272 -4.44 -7.53 -19.04
C GLU A 272 -5.24 -8.68 -18.42
N GLY A 273 -4.55 -9.64 -17.81
CA GLY A 273 -5.13 -10.83 -17.19
C GLY A 273 -5.56 -10.68 -15.74
N THR A 274 -5.27 -9.52 -15.11
CA THR A 274 -5.54 -9.26 -13.69
C THR A 274 -6.44 -8.04 -13.55
N LYS A 275 -7.70 -8.25 -13.14
CA LYS A 275 -8.70 -7.18 -13.08
C LYS A 275 -9.34 -7.06 -11.71
N GLY A 276 -9.41 -5.83 -11.21
CA GLY A 276 -10.16 -5.55 -9.98
C GLY A 276 -11.67 -5.56 -10.22
N MET A 277 -12.43 -6.24 -9.35
CA MET A 277 -13.89 -6.27 -9.36
C MET A 277 -14.47 -6.00 -7.96
N CYS A 278 -15.59 -5.30 -7.90
CA CYS A 278 -16.28 -5.02 -6.64
C CYS A 278 -17.78 -4.84 -6.91
N PRO A 279 -18.68 -5.40 -6.08
CA PRO A 279 -18.39 -6.28 -4.95
C PRO A 279 -17.99 -7.71 -5.40
N SER A 280 -17.16 -8.36 -4.59
CA SER A 280 -16.85 -9.78 -4.75
C SER A 280 -18.08 -10.63 -4.47
N ILE A 281 -18.28 -11.70 -5.25
CA ILE A 281 -19.38 -12.65 -5.04
C ILE A 281 -18.92 -13.76 -4.11
N LEU A 282 -19.34 -13.71 -2.86
CA LEU A 282 -19.01 -14.67 -1.79
C LEU A 282 -20.27 -15.28 -1.16
N PRO A 283 -20.19 -16.52 -0.67
CA PRO A 283 -21.22 -17.03 0.25
C PRO A 283 -21.33 -16.12 1.49
N ALA A 284 -22.53 -15.85 1.96
CA ALA A 284 -22.79 -14.88 3.04
C ALA A 284 -21.98 -15.16 4.32
N GLU A 285 -21.74 -16.43 4.66
CA GLU A 285 -20.92 -16.81 5.82
C GLU A 285 -19.45 -16.46 5.61
N VAL A 286 -18.90 -16.72 4.42
CA VAL A 286 -17.52 -16.40 4.06
C VAL A 286 -17.32 -14.89 4.03
N GLU A 287 -18.24 -14.14 3.44
CA GLU A 287 -18.20 -12.68 3.43
C GLU A 287 -18.16 -12.12 4.86
N ARG A 288 -19.01 -12.63 5.74
CA ARG A 288 -19.05 -12.22 7.15
C ARG A 288 -17.74 -12.53 7.87
N GLU A 289 -17.16 -13.72 7.64
CA GLU A 289 -15.87 -14.13 8.23
C GLU A 289 -14.73 -13.24 7.73
N VAL A 290 -14.64 -12.99 6.42
CA VAL A 290 -13.65 -12.11 5.81
C VAL A 290 -13.73 -10.69 6.38
N LYS A 291 -14.94 -10.10 6.45
CA LYS A 291 -15.16 -8.77 7.03
C LYS A 291 -14.76 -8.71 8.50
N ALA A 292 -15.16 -9.72 9.29
CA ALA A 292 -14.81 -9.78 10.70
C ALA A 292 -13.29 -9.92 10.92
N MET A 293 -12.62 -10.73 10.10
CA MET A 293 -11.17 -10.90 10.13
C MET A 293 -10.43 -9.61 9.78
N ALA A 294 -10.83 -8.94 8.71
CA ALA A 294 -10.24 -7.66 8.29
C ALA A 294 -10.40 -6.59 9.38
N LEU A 295 -11.60 -6.49 9.96
CA LEU A 295 -11.87 -5.53 11.04
C LEU A 295 -11.04 -5.83 12.30
N ARG A 296 -10.84 -7.11 12.64
CA ARG A 296 -9.97 -7.50 13.75
C ARG A 296 -8.51 -7.14 13.46
N ALA A 297 -8.02 -7.37 12.24
CA ALA A 297 -6.66 -7.00 11.83
C ALA A 297 -6.48 -5.47 11.88
N TYR A 298 -7.42 -4.68 11.34
CA TYR A 298 -7.43 -3.23 11.41
C TYR A 298 -7.29 -2.70 12.85
N ASN A 299 -8.13 -3.21 13.76
CA ASN A 299 -8.10 -2.78 15.16
C ASN A 299 -6.84 -3.24 15.89
N LEU A 300 -6.35 -4.46 15.62
CA LEU A 300 -5.16 -5.02 16.23
C LEU A 300 -3.89 -4.25 15.83
N MET A 301 -3.82 -3.82 14.59
CA MET A 301 -2.70 -3.00 14.07
C MET A 301 -2.85 -1.52 14.41
N GLU A 302 -3.89 -1.13 15.16
CA GLU A 302 -4.17 0.26 15.55
C GLU A 302 -4.28 1.20 14.35
N CYS A 303 -4.83 0.70 13.23
CA CYS A 303 -5.13 1.53 12.07
C CYS A 303 -6.20 2.57 12.42
N ARG A 304 -6.12 3.73 11.78
CA ARG A 304 -7.13 4.79 11.91
C ARG A 304 -7.43 5.44 10.57
N ASP A 305 -8.60 6.07 10.51
CA ASP A 305 -9.16 6.81 9.39
C ASP A 305 -9.50 5.90 8.20
N TYR A 306 -8.55 5.18 7.67
CA TYR A 306 -8.70 4.25 6.56
C TYR A 306 -7.55 3.25 6.51
N ALA A 307 -7.81 2.08 5.95
CA ALA A 307 -6.80 1.08 5.62
C ALA A 307 -7.36 0.05 4.63
N ARG A 308 -6.49 -0.77 4.04
CA ARG A 308 -6.85 -1.94 3.25
C ARG A 308 -6.19 -3.19 3.85
N VAL A 309 -7.00 -4.21 4.09
CA VAL A 309 -6.51 -5.52 4.52
C VAL A 309 -6.61 -6.47 3.34
N ASP A 310 -5.49 -7.00 2.89
CA ASP A 310 -5.44 -7.93 1.78
C ASP A 310 -5.50 -9.37 2.29
N ILE A 311 -6.40 -10.18 1.71
CA ILE A 311 -6.75 -11.51 2.20
C ILE A 311 -6.71 -12.53 1.07
N ARG A 312 -6.01 -13.64 1.29
CA ARG A 312 -6.14 -14.82 0.43
C ARG A 312 -7.26 -15.71 0.95
N LEU A 313 -8.21 -15.99 0.09
CA LEU A 313 -9.27 -16.96 0.35
C LEU A 313 -8.91 -18.27 -0.32
N SER A 314 -8.61 -19.30 0.47
CA SER A 314 -8.21 -20.60 -0.04
C SER A 314 -9.31 -21.27 -0.88
N LYS A 315 -8.96 -22.34 -1.64
CA LYS A 315 -9.93 -23.17 -2.35
C LYS A 315 -11.03 -23.77 -1.45
N THR A 316 -10.75 -23.91 -0.15
CA THR A 316 -11.71 -24.38 0.86
C THR A 316 -12.47 -23.23 1.52
N MET A 317 -12.42 -22.03 0.94
CA MET A 317 -13.06 -20.81 1.45
C MET A 317 -12.58 -20.35 2.83
N LYS A 318 -11.38 -20.74 3.24
CA LYS A 318 -10.76 -20.28 4.48
C LYS A 318 -9.92 -19.02 4.22
N PRO A 319 -10.20 -17.90 4.92
CA PRO A 319 -9.45 -16.67 4.73
C PRO A 319 -8.12 -16.67 5.50
N TYR A 320 -7.11 -15.98 4.93
CA TYR A 320 -5.79 -15.75 5.50
C TYR A 320 -5.37 -14.32 5.19
N VAL A 321 -5.02 -13.54 6.21
CA VAL A 321 -4.50 -12.18 5.99
C VAL A 321 -3.14 -12.27 5.32
N LEU A 322 -2.96 -11.57 4.21
CA LEU A 322 -1.67 -11.39 3.54
C LEU A 322 -0.89 -10.27 4.20
N GLU A 323 -1.52 -9.10 4.27
CA GLU A 323 -0.94 -7.86 4.78
C GLU A 323 -2.02 -6.88 5.23
N VAL A 324 -1.61 -5.86 5.96
CA VAL A 324 -2.44 -4.71 6.35
C VAL A 324 -1.76 -3.46 5.80
N ASN A 325 -2.47 -2.74 4.93
CA ASN A 325 -1.98 -1.50 4.31
C ASN A 325 -2.63 -0.29 4.99
N PRO A 326 -1.93 0.40 5.90
CA PRO A 326 -2.47 1.51 6.69
C PRO A 326 -2.50 2.84 5.92
N ASN A 327 -1.85 2.89 4.75
CA ASN A 327 -1.84 4.01 3.81
C ASN A 327 -1.99 3.46 2.38
N PRO A 328 -3.16 2.87 2.03
CA PRO A 328 -3.36 2.29 0.72
C PRO A 328 -3.54 3.36 -0.34
N ASP A 329 -3.11 3.05 -1.56
CA ASP A 329 -3.37 3.81 -2.77
C ASP A 329 -4.87 4.17 -2.90
N LEU A 330 -5.15 5.47 -3.08
CA LEU A 330 -6.50 6.07 -3.17
C LEU A 330 -6.86 6.50 -4.60
N SER A 331 -6.05 6.20 -5.61
CA SER A 331 -6.37 6.49 -7.01
C SER A 331 -7.72 5.91 -7.44
N ASP A 332 -8.33 6.47 -8.48
CA ASP A 332 -9.72 6.13 -8.89
C ASP A 332 -9.89 4.66 -9.29
N ASP A 333 -8.84 4.00 -9.74
CA ASP A 333 -8.81 2.59 -10.12
C ASP A 333 -8.26 1.65 -9.02
N ALA A 334 -7.82 2.19 -7.89
CA ALA A 334 -7.30 1.41 -6.77
C ALA A 334 -8.36 0.55 -6.08
N GLY A 335 -7.88 -0.51 -5.40
CA GLY A 335 -8.73 -1.44 -4.67
C GLY A 335 -9.56 -0.77 -3.58
N TYR A 336 -9.00 0.25 -2.90
CA TYR A 336 -9.71 1.03 -1.90
C TYR A 336 -10.88 1.80 -2.52
N HIS A 337 -10.62 2.54 -3.61
CA HIS A 337 -11.65 3.35 -4.26
C HIS A 337 -12.76 2.50 -4.89
N ARG A 338 -12.44 1.34 -5.48
CA ARG A 338 -13.45 0.39 -5.97
C ARG A 338 -14.46 0.02 -4.87
N SER A 339 -13.97 -0.25 -3.67
CA SER A 339 -14.81 -0.56 -2.50
C SER A 339 -15.65 0.64 -2.06
N ALA A 340 -15.07 1.85 -2.04
CA ALA A 340 -15.78 3.09 -1.70
C ALA A 340 -16.89 3.39 -2.71
N LYS A 341 -16.62 3.26 -4.00
CA LYS A 341 -17.60 3.43 -5.08
C LYS A 341 -18.75 2.42 -4.99
N ALA A 342 -18.45 1.15 -4.71
CA ALA A 342 -19.48 0.13 -4.50
C ALA A 342 -20.31 0.39 -3.24
N ALA A 343 -19.78 1.08 -2.23
CA ALA A 343 -20.51 1.59 -1.07
C ALA A 343 -21.35 2.85 -1.35
N GLY A 344 -21.29 3.39 -2.57
CA GLY A 344 -22.04 4.59 -2.98
C GLY A 344 -21.33 5.92 -2.75
N TYR A 345 -20.03 5.92 -2.39
CA TYR A 345 -19.24 7.14 -2.29
C TYR A 345 -18.74 7.58 -3.68
N SER A 346 -18.90 8.86 -4.01
CA SER A 346 -18.10 9.48 -5.07
C SER A 346 -16.66 9.69 -4.59
N TYR A 347 -15.71 9.86 -5.51
CA TYR A 347 -14.32 10.11 -5.15
C TYR A 347 -14.16 11.28 -4.15
N PRO A 348 -14.73 12.49 -4.41
CA PRO A 348 -14.65 13.57 -3.44
C PRO A 348 -15.26 13.21 -2.08
N ASN A 349 -16.35 12.44 -2.04
CA ASN A 349 -16.96 12.06 -0.78
C ASN A 349 -16.11 11.08 0.01
N ALA A 350 -15.42 10.14 -0.64
CA ALA A 350 -14.48 9.24 0.01
C ALA A 350 -13.29 10.00 0.60
N ILE A 351 -12.65 10.87 -0.19
CA ILE A 351 -11.55 11.75 0.26
C ILE A 351 -12.03 12.67 1.39
N GLY A 352 -13.23 13.24 1.26
CA GLY A 352 -13.85 14.09 2.30
C GLY A 352 -14.07 13.36 3.62
N LYS A 353 -14.41 12.08 3.59
CA LYS A 353 -14.51 11.26 4.81
C LYS A 353 -13.14 11.07 5.47
N ILE A 354 -12.12 10.75 4.68
CA ILE A 354 -10.75 10.55 5.18
C ILE A 354 -10.21 11.83 5.84
N VAL A 355 -10.27 12.97 5.13
CA VAL A 355 -9.80 14.25 5.69
C VAL A 355 -10.65 14.68 6.87
N GLY A 356 -11.95 14.37 6.88
CA GLY A 356 -12.87 14.70 7.95
C GLY A 356 -12.43 14.17 9.32
N PHE A 357 -11.87 12.96 9.38
CA PHE A 357 -11.34 12.41 10.63
C PHE A 357 -10.14 13.20 11.17
N ALA A 358 -9.27 13.68 10.29
CA ALA A 358 -8.15 14.52 10.70
C ALA A 358 -8.61 15.93 11.12
N VAL A 359 -9.63 16.49 10.45
CA VAL A 359 -10.28 17.75 10.83
C VAL A 359 -10.93 17.63 12.21
N GLU A 360 -11.64 16.54 12.49
CA GLU A 360 -12.22 16.29 13.82
C GLU A 360 -11.14 16.28 14.92
N ARG A 361 -9.99 15.63 14.67
CA ARG A 361 -8.85 15.65 15.60
C ARG A 361 -8.25 17.04 15.77
N HIS A 362 -8.17 17.83 14.71
CA HIS A 362 -7.70 19.21 14.76
C HIS A 362 -8.64 20.05 15.63
N MET A 363 -9.94 19.99 15.39
CA MET A 363 -10.94 20.75 16.15
C MET A 363 -10.98 20.36 17.64
N GLN A 364 -10.78 19.08 17.95
CA GLN A 364 -10.67 18.64 19.35
C GLN A 364 -9.45 19.24 20.04
N LYS A 365 -8.29 19.30 19.36
CA LYS A 365 -7.09 19.95 19.91
C LYS A 365 -7.28 21.45 20.15
N GLU A 366 -7.94 22.15 19.23
CA GLU A 366 -8.21 23.59 19.37
C GLU A 366 -9.17 23.88 20.53
N ASN A 367 -10.16 23.03 20.77
CA ASN A 367 -11.09 23.17 21.89
C ASN A 367 -10.45 22.90 23.27
N LEU A 368 -9.26 22.30 23.31
CA LEU A 368 -8.51 22.01 24.54
C LEU A 368 -7.47 23.11 24.89
N LYS A 369 -7.20 24.04 23.97
CA LYS A 369 -6.33 25.21 24.18
C LYS A 369 -7.12 26.36 24.79
#